data_c20a4a6d64f77540766cad387eae11df
#
_entry.id   c20a4a6d64f77540766cad387eae11df
#
_cell.length_a   1.000
_cell.length_b   1.000
_cell.length_c   1.000
_cell.angle_alpha   90.00
_cell.angle_beta   90.00
_cell.angle_gamma   90.00
#
_symmetry.space_group_name_H-M   'P 1'
#
loop_
_entity.id
_entity.type
_entity.pdbx_description
1 polymer ?
#
loop_
_entity_poly.entity_id
_entity_poly.type
_entity_poly.pdbx_seq_one_letter_code
_entity_poly.pdbx_strand_id
1 'polypeptide(L)'
;MRARSLVSEHQREQLVELFEQGMGYRAAATALGVSTYAARMLCRRFKLHGRLCLVEKPTKQQYSFEIKKEVVQRHLSGETAMNLAREFGLSSEHLVGGWSRKWRKGGDEALKPKPKGRPKGSGTPKPLSEEAKLRRQIARLEAENAYLKKLRDLRNQGHA
;
A
#
# COMPACT_ATOMS: atom_id res chain seq x y z
N MET A 1 14.85 3.68 -1.66
CA MET A 1 15.35 2.66 -2.61
C MET A 1 14.30 1.58 -2.76
N ARG A 2 13.75 1.34 -3.97
CA ARG A 2 12.85 0.21 -4.22
C ARG A 2 13.68 -1.08 -4.20
N ALA A 3 13.22 -2.09 -3.46
CA ALA A 3 13.86 -3.40 -3.45
C ALA A 3 13.94 -3.91 -4.90
N ARG A 4 15.14 -4.22 -5.37
CA ARG A 4 15.35 -4.82 -6.70
C ARG A 4 14.53 -6.11 -6.77
N SER A 5 13.72 -6.23 -7.82
CA SER A 5 13.02 -7.46 -8.12
C SER A 5 14.02 -8.62 -8.19
N LEU A 6 13.69 -9.73 -7.53
CA LEU A 6 14.49 -10.97 -7.55
C LEU A 6 14.62 -11.60 -8.95
N VAL A 7 13.91 -11.07 -9.95
CA VAL A 7 13.89 -11.53 -11.33
C VAL A 7 14.10 -10.32 -12.23
N SER A 8 15.07 -10.40 -13.14
CA SER A 8 15.36 -9.34 -14.10
C SER A 8 14.20 -9.15 -15.09
N GLU A 9 14.17 -8.02 -15.80
CA GLU A 9 13.15 -7.74 -16.81
C GLU A 9 13.19 -8.79 -17.93
N HIS A 10 14.36 -9.08 -18.45
CA HIS A 10 14.57 -10.14 -19.44
C HIS A 10 14.09 -11.53 -18.98
N GLN A 11 14.38 -11.91 -17.73
CA GLN A 11 13.88 -13.17 -17.17
C GLN A 11 12.35 -13.18 -17.04
N ARG A 12 11.71 -12.03 -16.82
CA ARG A 12 10.24 -11.93 -16.79
C ARG A 12 9.63 -12.15 -18.17
N GLU A 13 10.24 -11.58 -19.21
CA GLU A 13 9.81 -11.79 -20.60
C GLU A 13 9.94 -13.27 -20.97
N GLN A 14 11.08 -13.88 -20.70
CA GLN A 14 11.29 -15.31 -20.95
C GLN A 14 10.28 -16.19 -20.19
N LEU A 15 9.96 -15.86 -18.93
CA LEU A 15 8.93 -16.57 -18.18
C LEU A 15 7.56 -16.46 -18.84
N VAL A 16 7.21 -15.29 -19.36
CA VAL A 16 5.92 -15.08 -20.03
C VAL A 16 5.85 -15.87 -21.34
N GLU A 17 6.93 -15.92 -22.12
CA GLU A 17 7.02 -16.74 -23.33
C GLU A 17 6.81 -18.23 -23.02
N LEU A 18 7.44 -18.73 -21.95
CA LEU A 18 7.23 -20.12 -21.50
C LEU A 18 5.79 -20.37 -21.04
N PHE A 19 5.14 -19.39 -20.41
CA PHE A 19 3.72 -19.51 -20.04
C PHE A 19 2.80 -19.50 -21.25
N GLU A 20 3.12 -18.76 -22.30
CA GLU A 20 2.37 -18.76 -23.58
C GLU A 20 2.48 -20.12 -24.30
N GLN A 21 3.63 -20.78 -24.16
CA GLN A 21 3.84 -22.15 -24.64
C GLN A 21 3.12 -23.21 -23.79
N GLY A 22 2.39 -22.79 -22.74
CA GLY A 22 1.66 -23.68 -21.84
C GLY A 22 2.49 -24.28 -20.71
N MET A 23 3.74 -23.85 -20.54
CA MET A 23 4.61 -24.35 -19.48
C MET A 23 4.12 -23.88 -18.09
N GLY A 24 4.08 -24.79 -17.12
CA GLY A 24 3.73 -24.47 -15.75
C GLY A 24 4.82 -23.65 -15.04
N TYR A 25 4.42 -22.84 -14.07
CA TYR A 25 5.36 -21.94 -13.37
C TYR A 25 6.54 -22.65 -12.70
N ARG A 26 6.39 -23.92 -12.27
CA ARG A 26 7.48 -24.71 -11.66
C ARG A 26 8.53 -25.08 -12.71
N ALA A 27 8.11 -25.63 -13.82
CA ALA A 27 8.99 -26.01 -14.92
C ALA A 27 9.71 -24.79 -15.50
N ALA A 28 8.98 -23.69 -15.74
CA ALA A 28 9.55 -22.43 -16.20
C ALA A 28 10.57 -21.84 -15.21
N ALA A 29 10.30 -21.93 -13.90
CA ALA A 29 11.23 -21.48 -12.87
C ALA A 29 12.54 -22.30 -12.88
N THR A 30 12.45 -23.61 -13.03
CA THR A 30 13.61 -24.52 -13.12
C THR A 30 14.42 -24.25 -14.39
N ALA A 31 13.75 -24.08 -15.52
CA ALA A 31 14.40 -23.81 -16.82
C ALA A 31 15.23 -22.52 -16.82
N LEU A 32 14.77 -21.47 -16.13
CA LEU A 32 15.45 -20.17 -16.07
C LEU A 32 16.27 -19.95 -14.78
N GLY A 33 16.33 -20.93 -13.88
CA GLY A 33 17.06 -20.81 -12.61
C GLY A 33 16.54 -19.70 -11.70
N VAL A 34 15.24 -19.37 -11.78
CA VAL A 34 14.62 -18.31 -10.98
C VAL A 34 13.80 -18.87 -9.82
N SER A 35 13.51 -18.01 -8.83
CA SER A 35 12.69 -18.41 -7.70
C SER A 35 11.30 -18.88 -8.13
N THR A 36 10.90 -20.08 -7.71
CA THR A 36 9.57 -20.66 -7.95
C THR A 36 8.44 -19.75 -7.42
N TYR A 37 8.69 -19.02 -6.34
CA TYR A 37 7.74 -18.04 -5.81
C TYR A 37 7.54 -16.88 -6.79
N ALA A 38 8.61 -16.31 -7.31
CA ALA A 38 8.55 -15.21 -8.26
C ALA A 38 7.86 -15.63 -9.58
N ALA A 39 8.22 -16.80 -10.11
CA ALA A 39 7.57 -17.36 -11.30
C ALA A 39 6.07 -17.61 -11.06
N ARG A 40 5.67 -18.13 -9.90
CA ARG A 40 4.26 -18.31 -9.52
C ARG A 40 3.49 -17.01 -9.48
N MET A 41 4.07 -15.96 -8.88
CA MET A 41 3.42 -14.65 -8.80
C MET A 41 3.26 -14.00 -10.18
N LEU A 42 4.26 -14.16 -11.05
CA LEU A 42 4.17 -13.68 -12.43
C LEU A 42 3.14 -14.48 -13.23
N CYS A 43 3.11 -15.79 -13.12
CA CYS A 43 2.14 -16.67 -13.79
C CYS A 43 0.69 -16.31 -13.42
N ARG A 44 0.41 -16.00 -12.14
CA ARG A 44 -0.92 -15.53 -11.72
C ARG A 44 -1.29 -14.20 -12.37
N ARG A 45 -0.35 -13.25 -12.43
CA ARG A 45 -0.57 -11.99 -13.14
C ARG A 45 -0.78 -12.21 -14.63
N PHE A 46 0.01 -13.09 -15.26
CA PHE A 46 -0.15 -13.46 -16.65
C PHE A 46 -1.53 -14.05 -16.93
N LYS A 47 -2.03 -14.95 -16.07
CA LYS A 47 -3.38 -15.53 -16.21
C LYS A 47 -4.50 -14.48 -16.13
N LEU A 48 -4.29 -13.36 -15.43
CA LEU A 48 -5.27 -12.27 -15.31
C LEU A 48 -5.17 -11.25 -16.43
N HIS A 49 -3.94 -10.87 -16.80
CA HIS A 49 -3.68 -9.68 -17.62
C HIS A 49 -2.93 -10.00 -18.92
N GLY A 50 -2.67 -11.28 -19.20
CA GLY A 50 -1.83 -11.66 -20.35
C GLY A 50 -0.45 -10.98 -20.30
N ARG A 51 0.09 -10.59 -21.43
CA ARG A 51 1.38 -9.86 -21.55
C ARG A 51 1.42 -8.53 -20.82
N LEU A 52 0.28 -7.90 -20.54
CA LEU A 52 0.21 -6.69 -19.72
C LEU A 52 0.75 -6.88 -18.29
N CYS A 53 0.97 -8.13 -17.85
CA CYS A 53 1.63 -8.41 -16.58
C CYS A 53 3.08 -7.91 -16.52
N LEU A 54 3.73 -7.66 -17.65
CA LEU A 54 5.09 -7.10 -17.74
C LEU A 54 5.12 -5.61 -17.50
N VAL A 55 4.02 -4.90 -17.80
CA VAL A 55 3.92 -3.45 -17.60
C VAL A 55 3.85 -3.13 -16.10
N GLU A 56 4.67 -2.19 -15.63
CA GLU A 56 4.59 -1.71 -14.26
C GLU A 56 3.24 -1.03 -14.01
N LYS A 57 2.61 -1.35 -12.86
CA LYS A 57 1.38 -0.68 -12.45
C LYS A 57 1.70 0.72 -11.96
N PRO A 58 1.19 1.78 -12.58
CA PRO A 58 1.53 3.15 -12.22
C PRO A 58 1.05 3.53 -10.81
N THR A 59 -0.10 3.02 -10.36
CA THR A 59 -0.70 3.36 -9.07
C THR A 59 -1.49 2.20 -8.46
N LYS A 60 -1.70 2.25 -7.14
CA LYS A 60 -2.56 1.31 -6.43
C LYS A 60 -4.02 1.57 -6.81
N GLN A 61 -4.62 0.62 -7.53
CA GLN A 61 -6.02 0.71 -7.96
C GLN A 61 -6.97 0.70 -6.75
N GLN A 62 -7.96 1.60 -6.77
CA GLN A 62 -9.03 1.66 -5.79
C GLN A 62 -10.33 1.16 -6.44
N TYR A 63 -11.10 0.40 -5.70
CA TYR A 63 -12.38 -0.14 -6.13
C TYR A 63 -13.50 0.46 -5.29
N SER A 64 -14.64 0.73 -5.91
CA SER A 64 -15.83 1.25 -5.23
C SER A 64 -16.37 0.23 -4.22
N PHE A 65 -17.27 0.67 -3.36
CA PHE A 65 -17.93 -0.21 -2.41
C PHE A 65 -18.85 -1.21 -3.13
N GLU A 66 -19.55 -0.76 -4.15
CA GLU A 66 -20.49 -1.55 -4.95
C GLU A 66 -19.78 -2.73 -5.61
N ILE A 67 -18.66 -2.47 -6.30
CA ILE A 67 -17.84 -3.51 -6.92
C ILE A 67 -17.37 -4.55 -5.88
N LYS A 68 -16.91 -4.09 -4.71
CA LYS A 68 -16.47 -5.02 -3.65
C LYS A 68 -17.62 -5.88 -3.14
N LYS A 69 -18.79 -5.30 -2.96
CA LYS A 69 -19.99 -5.99 -2.49
C LYS A 69 -20.44 -7.04 -3.49
N GLU A 70 -20.57 -6.67 -4.75
CA GLU A 70 -20.98 -7.58 -5.83
C GLU A 70 -20.01 -8.76 -5.98
N VAL A 71 -18.70 -8.47 -6.04
CA VAL A 71 -17.66 -9.51 -6.10
C VAL A 71 -17.75 -10.47 -4.91
N VAL A 72 -17.99 -9.97 -3.70
CA VAL A 72 -18.12 -10.82 -2.51
C VAL A 72 -19.37 -11.68 -2.59
N GLN A 73 -20.51 -11.13 -3.00
CA GLN A 73 -21.76 -11.88 -3.14
C GLN A 73 -21.63 -13.02 -4.15
N ARG A 74 -21.08 -12.73 -5.33
CA ARG A 74 -20.86 -13.73 -6.38
C ARG A 74 -19.81 -14.79 -5.98
N HIS A 75 -18.79 -14.39 -5.23
CA HIS A 75 -17.82 -15.34 -4.69
C HIS A 75 -18.43 -16.28 -3.63
N LEU A 76 -19.37 -15.79 -2.83
CA LEU A 76 -20.08 -16.60 -1.85
C LEU A 76 -21.09 -17.55 -2.50
N SER A 77 -21.63 -17.21 -3.67
CA SER A 77 -22.46 -18.10 -4.50
C SER A 77 -21.66 -19.16 -5.27
N GLY A 78 -20.33 -19.21 -5.11
CA GLY A 78 -19.48 -20.27 -5.65
C GLY A 78 -18.63 -19.90 -6.87
N GLU A 79 -18.67 -18.63 -7.33
CA GLU A 79 -17.82 -18.21 -8.43
C GLU A 79 -16.34 -18.16 -8.04
N THR A 80 -15.47 -18.49 -8.99
CA THR A 80 -14.04 -18.53 -8.73
C THR A 80 -13.44 -17.13 -8.64
N ALA A 81 -12.51 -16.92 -7.71
CA ALA A 81 -11.83 -15.65 -7.55
C ALA A 81 -11.10 -15.18 -8.82
N MET A 82 -10.64 -16.12 -9.64
CA MET A 82 -9.96 -15.83 -10.90
C MET A 82 -10.92 -15.24 -11.94
N ASN A 83 -12.13 -15.81 -12.10
CA ASN A 83 -13.12 -15.34 -13.06
C ASN A 83 -13.61 -13.93 -12.68
N LEU A 84 -13.96 -13.76 -11.40
CA LEU A 84 -14.34 -12.45 -10.86
C LEU A 84 -13.22 -11.40 -11.03
N ALA A 85 -11.97 -11.80 -10.81
CA ALA A 85 -10.86 -10.87 -10.99
C ALA A 85 -10.67 -10.44 -12.45
N ARG A 86 -10.94 -11.31 -13.43
CA ARG A 86 -10.93 -10.96 -14.85
C ARG A 86 -12.07 -10.04 -15.23
N GLU A 87 -13.28 -10.40 -14.86
CA GLU A 87 -14.49 -9.67 -15.21
C GLU A 87 -14.48 -8.24 -14.66
N PHE A 88 -14.13 -8.09 -13.39
CA PHE A 88 -14.07 -6.78 -12.72
C PHE A 88 -12.72 -6.05 -12.89
N GLY A 89 -11.80 -6.57 -13.70
CA GLY A 89 -10.49 -5.96 -13.94
C GLY A 89 -9.66 -5.78 -12.66
N LEU A 90 -9.75 -6.73 -11.72
CA LEU A 90 -9.06 -6.61 -10.44
C LEU A 90 -7.54 -6.77 -10.63
N SER A 91 -6.78 -6.06 -9.84
CA SER A 91 -5.33 -6.14 -9.89
C SER A 91 -4.77 -7.49 -9.43
N SER A 92 -5.56 -8.30 -8.71
CA SER A 92 -5.20 -9.63 -8.24
C SER A 92 -6.41 -10.41 -7.76
N GLU A 93 -6.44 -11.72 -8.02
CA GLU A 93 -7.44 -12.66 -7.49
C GLU A 93 -7.52 -12.68 -5.95
N HIS A 94 -6.40 -12.38 -5.28
CA HIS A 94 -6.34 -12.34 -3.81
C HIS A 94 -7.23 -11.26 -3.17
N LEU A 95 -7.60 -10.22 -3.94
CA LEU A 95 -8.51 -9.19 -3.45
C LEU A 95 -9.87 -9.77 -3.12
N VAL A 96 -10.38 -10.69 -3.94
CA VAL A 96 -11.67 -11.36 -3.75
C VAL A 96 -11.71 -12.06 -2.39
N GLY A 97 -10.74 -12.94 -2.12
CA GLY A 97 -10.65 -13.64 -0.84
C GLY A 97 -10.40 -12.71 0.35
N GLY A 98 -9.67 -11.61 0.12
CA GLY A 98 -9.44 -10.56 1.12
C GLY A 98 -10.73 -9.84 1.50
N TRP A 99 -11.55 -9.48 0.53
CA TRP A 99 -12.84 -8.82 0.73
C TRP A 99 -13.86 -9.76 1.36
N SER A 100 -13.93 -11.00 0.93
CA SER A 100 -14.83 -12.01 1.52
C SER A 100 -14.52 -12.26 3.00
N ARG A 101 -13.23 -12.30 3.38
CA ARG A 101 -12.84 -12.40 4.80
C ARG A 101 -13.24 -11.15 5.61
N LYS A 102 -13.10 -9.96 5.04
CA LYS A 102 -13.52 -8.72 5.69
C LYS A 102 -15.03 -8.68 5.88
N TRP A 103 -15.77 -9.07 4.84
CA TRP A 103 -17.22 -9.09 4.87
C TRP A 103 -17.75 -10.08 5.92
N ARG A 104 -17.18 -11.30 6.02
CA ARG A 104 -17.54 -12.28 7.06
C ARG A 104 -17.31 -11.77 8.48
N LYS A 105 -16.36 -10.86 8.68
CA LYS A 105 -16.06 -10.29 10.01
C LYS A 105 -16.92 -9.10 10.39
N GLY A 106 -17.35 -8.29 9.45
CA GLY A 106 -18.00 -7.01 9.76
C GLY A 106 -19.02 -6.55 8.71
N GLY A 107 -19.53 -7.47 7.90
CA GLY A 107 -20.56 -7.18 6.90
C GLY A 107 -20.14 -6.11 5.89
N ASP A 108 -21.12 -5.43 5.35
CA ASP A 108 -20.96 -4.39 4.34
C ASP A 108 -20.11 -3.20 4.85
N GLU A 109 -20.20 -2.87 6.14
CA GLU A 109 -19.42 -1.79 6.75
C GLU A 109 -17.90 -2.03 6.66
N ALA A 110 -17.45 -3.28 6.73
CA ALA A 110 -16.03 -3.63 6.62
C ALA A 110 -15.45 -3.45 5.21
N LEU A 111 -16.31 -3.35 4.19
CA LEU A 111 -15.93 -3.12 2.79
C LEU A 111 -15.83 -1.64 2.44
N LYS A 112 -16.47 -0.77 3.22
CA LYS A 112 -16.43 0.69 3.00
C LYS A 112 -15.01 1.23 3.09
N PRO A 113 -14.68 2.26 2.32
CA PRO A 113 -13.36 2.88 2.41
C PRO A 113 -13.16 3.48 3.80
N LYS A 114 -12.09 3.10 4.47
CA LYS A 114 -11.70 3.72 5.74
C LYS A 114 -10.92 5.01 5.46
N PRO A 115 -11.13 6.08 6.24
CA PRO A 115 -10.35 7.29 6.11
C PRO A 115 -8.85 6.96 6.27
N LYS A 116 -8.05 7.54 5.39
CA LYS A 116 -6.58 7.40 5.47
C LYS A 116 -6.08 8.19 6.68
N GLY A 117 -5.25 7.58 7.48
CA GLY A 117 -4.60 8.23 8.60
C GLY A 117 -4.68 7.43 9.90
N ARG A 118 -4.02 7.95 10.92
CA ARG A 118 -4.10 7.41 12.28
C ARG A 118 -5.52 7.65 12.80
N PRO A 119 -6.21 6.66 13.39
CA PRO A 119 -7.53 6.87 13.99
C PRO A 119 -7.48 8.03 14.98
N LYS A 120 -8.43 8.98 14.87
CA LYS A 120 -8.61 10.01 15.89
C LYS A 120 -8.85 9.32 17.23
N GLY A 121 -7.99 9.56 18.22
CA GLY A 121 -8.11 8.98 19.56
C GLY A 121 -7.22 7.77 19.87
N SER A 122 -6.47 7.20 18.90
CA SER A 122 -5.53 6.10 19.18
C SER A 122 -4.21 6.55 19.82
N GLY A 123 -4.15 7.73 20.32
CA GLY A 123 -3.03 8.29 21.05
C GLY A 123 -3.56 9.38 21.94
N THR A 124 -4.02 9.04 23.13
CA THR A 124 -3.95 9.98 24.26
C THR A 124 -2.49 10.42 24.31
N PRO A 125 -2.19 11.73 24.11
CA PRO A 125 -0.85 12.21 24.38
C PRO A 125 -0.56 11.79 25.82
N LYS A 126 0.49 11.01 26.05
CA LYS A 126 0.96 10.77 27.41
C LYS A 126 1.04 12.13 28.07
N PRO A 127 0.40 12.34 29.23
CA PRO A 127 0.52 13.62 29.94
C PRO A 127 2.02 13.90 30.06
N LEU A 128 2.42 15.04 29.55
CA LEU A 128 3.81 15.50 29.65
C LEU A 128 4.15 15.51 31.14
N SER A 129 5.27 14.90 31.50
CA SER A 129 5.80 15.04 32.86
C SER A 129 5.95 16.50 33.20
N GLU A 130 5.80 16.88 34.50
CA GLU A 130 5.98 18.26 34.95
C GLU A 130 7.33 18.83 34.49
N GLU A 131 8.39 18.01 34.51
CA GLU A 131 9.71 18.37 33.99
C GLU A 131 9.67 18.74 32.50
N ALA A 132 8.95 17.98 31.68
CA ALA A 132 8.80 18.27 30.26
C ALA A 132 7.97 19.53 29.99
N LYS A 133 6.99 19.83 30.84
CA LYS A 133 6.22 21.08 30.78
C LYS A 133 7.11 22.28 31.12
N LEU A 134 7.87 22.17 32.20
CA LEU A 134 8.80 23.21 32.63
C LEU A 134 9.89 23.46 31.60
N ARG A 135 10.48 22.42 31.01
CA ARG A 135 11.47 22.57 29.91
C ARG A 135 10.89 23.33 28.71
N ARG A 136 9.64 23.05 28.34
CA ARG A 136 8.95 23.81 27.27
C ARG A 136 8.70 25.25 27.65
N GLN A 137 8.37 25.51 28.89
CA GLN A 137 8.19 26.88 29.38
C GLN A 137 9.51 27.66 29.39
N ILE A 138 10.59 27.04 29.84
CA ILE A 138 11.92 27.65 29.83
C ILE A 138 12.32 27.98 28.38
N ALA A 139 12.24 27.02 27.47
CA ALA A 139 12.58 27.24 26.06
C ALA A 139 11.76 28.38 25.41
N ARG A 140 10.46 28.49 25.78
CA ARG A 140 9.61 29.58 25.31
C ARG A 140 10.09 30.94 25.84
N LEU A 141 10.36 31.03 27.15
CA LEU A 141 10.82 32.25 27.78
C LEU A 141 12.21 32.67 27.29
N GLU A 142 13.09 31.72 27.03
CA GLU A 142 14.41 31.99 26.44
C GLU A 142 14.30 32.57 25.03
N ALA A 143 13.41 32.01 24.19
CA ALA A 143 13.15 32.52 22.85
C ALA A 143 12.52 33.93 22.89
N GLU A 144 11.61 34.19 23.81
CA GLU A 144 10.99 35.50 24.02
C GLU A 144 12.01 36.53 24.50
N ASN A 145 12.87 36.17 25.43
CA ASN A 145 13.96 37.00 25.90
C ASN A 145 14.97 37.31 24.77
N ALA A 146 15.33 36.33 23.95
CA ALA A 146 16.22 36.54 22.80
C ALA A 146 15.59 37.50 21.78
N TYR A 147 14.30 37.36 21.51
CA TYR A 147 13.56 38.27 20.64
C TYR A 147 13.55 39.70 21.18
N LEU A 148 13.21 39.87 22.47
CA LEU A 148 13.19 41.19 23.11
C LEU A 148 14.56 41.86 23.14
N LYS A 149 15.63 41.08 23.40
CA LYS A 149 17.00 41.60 23.30
C LYS A 149 17.30 42.10 21.91
N LYS A 150 17.00 41.33 20.89
CA LYS A 150 17.23 41.72 19.48
C LYS A 150 16.42 42.96 19.10
N LEU A 151 15.17 43.08 19.54
CA LEU A 151 14.32 44.25 19.34
C LEU A 151 14.93 45.50 20.00
N ARG A 152 15.43 45.39 21.25
CA ARG A 152 16.11 46.46 21.94
C ARG A 152 17.36 46.91 21.22
N ASP A 153 18.17 45.98 20.76
CA ASP A 153 19.41 46.27 20.04
C ASP A 153 19.14 46.98 18.70
N LEU A 154 18.13 46.54 17.95
CA LEU A 154 17.70 47.22 16.72
C LEU A 154 17.20 48.65 16.99
N ARG A 155 16.44 48.86 18.06
CA ARG A 155 15.95 50.18 18.44
C ARG A 155 17.09 51.12 18.84
N ASN A 156 18.07 50.60 19.53
CA ASN A 156 19.25 51.39 19.93
C ASN A 156 20.15 51.74 18.71
N GLN A 157 20.21 50.85 17.71
CA GLN A 157 20.95 51.13 16.45
C GLN A 157 20.20 52.09 15.52
N GLY A 158 18.88 52.18 15.60
CA GLY A 158 18.07 53.08 14.79
C GLY A 158 17.96 54.51 15.33
N HIS A 159 18.60 54.82 16.45
CA HIS A 159 18.65 56.13 17.10
C HIS A 159 20.09 56.74 17.12
N ALA A 160 21.01 56.19 16.31
CA ALA A 160 22.35 56.72 16.14
C ALA A 160 22.46 57.47 14.81
#